data_9190032aa701d2d7ea5b1f8eeda132cc
#
_entry.id   9190032aa701d2d7ea5b1f8eeda132cc
#
_cell.length_a   1.000
_cell.length_b   1.000
_cell.length_c   1.000
_cell.angle_alpha   90.00
_cell.angle_beta   90.00
_cell.angle_gamma   90.00
#
_symmetry.space_group_name_H-M   'P 1'
#
loop_
_entity.id
_entity.type
_entity.pdbx_description
1 polymer ?
#
loop_
_entity_poly.entity_id
_entity_poly.type
_entity_poly.pdbx_seq_one_letter_code
_entity_poly.pdbx_strand_id
1 'polypeptide(L)'
;MKIAIASDHRGYPTKQELIKYLSKKNYEVLDYGTNSTDMVDYPEYAFKLGESVANKKVDFGIVVCGTGIGISIACNKVKGVRCAKVDNIKEAELTRKDNDANVLALNGSMPLYRVKDIVDVFFNTNFTNVDRYINRINQIKEYENNNVTKKFEEKEVRNDA
;
A
#
# COMPACT_ATOMS: atom_id res chain seq x y z
N MET A 1 0.37 -7.75 16.00
CA MET A 1 0.06 -7.13 14.69
C MET A 1 0.10 -8.23 13.63
N LYS A 2 -0.91 -8.28 12.80
CA LYS A 2 -1.07 -9.25 11.71
C LYS A 2 -0.87 -8.53 10.37
N ILE A 3 0.04 -9.02 9.54
CA ILE A 3 0.47 -8.38 8.29
C ILE A 3 0.27 -9.37 7.13
N ALA A 4 -0.41 -8.93 6.08
CA ALA A 4 -0.45 -9.65 4.81
C ALA A 4 0.73 -9.20 3.92
N ILE A 5 1.34 -10.13 3.21
CA ILE A 5 2.39 -9.82 2.24
C ILE A 5 2.13 -10.54 0.92
N ALA A 6 2.35 -9.86 -0.19
CA ALA A 6 2.22 -10.42 -1.53
C ALA A 6 3.21 -9.78 -2.49
N SER A 7 3.54 -10.50 -3.56
CA SER A 7 4.40 -9.98 -4.62
C SER A 7 4.09 -10.65 -5.96
N ASP A 8 4.59 -10.07 -7.03
CA ASP A 8 4.81 -10.79 -8.28
C ASP A 8 6.17 -11.53 -8.25
N HIS A 9 6.56 -12.12 -9.37
CA HIS A 9 7.82 -12.84 -9.52
C HIS A 9 9.06 -11.96 -9.30
N ARG A 10 8.99 -10.65 -9.64
CA ARG A 10 10.10 -9.70 -9.47
C ARG A 10 10.25 -9.23 -8.03
N GLY A 11 9.15 -9.17 -7.28
CA GLY A 11 9.16 -8.84 -5.86
C GLY A 11 9.38 -10.06 -4.94
N TYR A 12 9.32 -11.27 -5.47
CA TYR A 12 9.40 -12.50 -4.68
C TYR A 12 10.63 -12.59 -3.78
N PRO A 13 11.88 -12.33 -4.24
CA PRO A 13 13.05 -12.41 -3.37
C PRO A 13 12.96 -11.44 -2.18
N THR A 14 12.54 -10.21 -2.42
CA THR A 14 12.34 -9.21 -1.36
C THR A 14 11.24 -9.63 -0.40
N LYS A 15 10.13 -10.18 -0.91
CA LYS A 15 9.05 -10.70 -0.07
C LYS A 15 9.53 -11.77 0.89
N GLN A 16 10.31 -12.73 0.42
CA GLN A 16 10.85 -13.81 1.25
C GLN A 16 11.73 -13.29 2.39
N GLU A 17 12.59 -12.32 2.11
CA GLU A 17 13.44 -11.70 3.12
C GLU A 17 12.63 -10.88 4.13
N LEU A 18 11.57 -10.20 3.68
CA LEU A 18 10.67 -9.47 4.58
C LEU A 18 9.88 -10.40 5.50
N ILE A 19 9.42 -11.55 5.00
CA ILE A 19 8.73 -12.55 5.84
C ILE A 19 9.64 -12.99 6.99
N LYS A 20 10.90 -13.34 6.70
CA LYS A 20 11.88 -13.71 7.73
C LYS A 20 12.11 -12.58 8.73
N TYR A 21 12.26 -11.36 8.23
CA TYR A 21 12.51 -10.17 9.04
C TYR A 21 11.36 -9.86 9.98
N LEU A 22 10.12 -9.83 9.47
CA LEU A 22 8.92 -9.53 10.25
C LEU A 22 8.60 -10.62 11.26
N SER A 23 8.80 -11.89 10.89
CA SER A 23 8.58 -13.02 11.80
C SER A 23 9.52 -12.97 13.01
N LYS A 24 10.78 -12.53 12.83
CA LYS A 24 11.73 -12.31 13.94
C LYS A 24 11.31 -11.17 14.87
N LYS A 25 10.47 -10.26 14.41
CA LYS A 25 9.90 -9.16 15.21
C LYS A 25 8.57 -9.52 15.86
N ASN A 26 8.20 -10.79 15.86
CA ASN A 26 6.96 -11.32 16.44
C ASN A 26 5.68 -10.79 15.75
N TYR A 27 5.75 -10.39 14.49
CA TYR A 27 4.55 -10.13 13.69
C TYR A 27 4.02 -11.46 13.14
N GLU A 28 2.70 -11.61 13.12
CA GLU A 28 2.05 -12.69 12.40
C GLU A 28 1.96 -12.29 10.92
N VAL A 29 2.61 -13.07 10.05
CA VAL A 29 2.69 -12.77 8.61
C VAL A 29 1.90 -13.79 7.81
N LEU A 30 0.94 -13.31 7.00
CA LEU A 30 0.18 -14.10 6.06
C LEU A 30 0.72 -13.88 4.64
N ASP A 31 1.24 -14.93 4.03
CA ASP A 31 1.79 -14.89 2.67
C ASP A 31 0.69 -15.22 1.63
N TYR A 32 0.34 -14.23 0.81
CA TYR A 32 -0.66 -14.35 -0.26
C TYR A 32 -0.05 -14.70 -1.63
N GLY A 33 1.26 -14.96 -1.70
CA GLY A 33 1.95 -15.33 -2.95
C GLY A 33 2.64 -14.10 -3.61
N THR A 34 3.28 -14.27 -4.76
CA THR A 34 3.54 -15.56 -5.42
C THR A 34 4.55 -16.42 -4.66
N ASN A 35 4.73 -17.67 -5.11
CA ASN A 35 5.56 -18.65 -4.40
C ASN A 35 6.84 -19.02 -5.16
N SER A 36 7.16 -18.34 -6.24
CA SER A 36 8.35 -18.58 -7.06
C SER A 36 8.75 -17.33 -7.86
N THR A 37 9.85 -17.43 -8.60
CA THR A 37 10.31 -16.43 -9.56
C THR A 37 9.72 -16.61 -10.96
N ASP A 38 8.84 -17.59 -11.17
CA ASP A 38 8.15 -17.78 -12.44
C ASP A 38 7.20 -16.61 -12.71
N MET A 39 7.17 -16.17 -13.96
CA MET A 39 6.39 -15.00 -14.37
C MET A 39 4.91 -15.12 -14.00
N VAL A 40 4.39 -14.12 -13.29
CA VAL A 40 2.99 -13.99 -12.93
C VAL A 40 2.56 -12.53 -13.08
N ASP A 41 1.27 -12.30 -13.16
CA ASP A 41 0.67 -10.96 -13.22
C ASP A 41 0.39 -10.44 -11.81
N TYR A 42 0.86 -9.24 -11.49
CA TYR A 42 0.75 -8.65 -10.15
C TYR A 42 -0.68 -8.33 -9.68
N PRO A 43 -1.66 -7.99 -10.55
CA PRO A 43 -2.98 -7.54 -10.09
C PRO A 43 -3.71 -8.57 -9.22
N GLU A 44 -3.67 -9.83 -9.56
CA GLU A 44 -4.30 -10.90 -8.77
C GLU A 44 -3.82 -10.90 -7.32
N TYR A 45 -2.52 -10.78 -7.12
CA TYR A 45 -1.90 -10.76 -5.78
C TYR A 45 -2.24 -9.48 -5.02
N ALA A 46 -2.28 -8.35 -5.72
CA ALA A 46 -2.71 -7.08 -5.15
C ALA A 46 -4.16 -7.11 -4.67
N PHE A 47 -5.07 -7.71 -5.44
CA PHE A 47 -6.49 -7.80 -5.08
C PHE A 47 -6.70 -8.72 -3.88
N LYS A 48 -6.10 -9.89 -3.86
CA LYS A 48 -6.19 -10.83 -2.72
C LYS A 48 -5.74 -10.18 -1.42
N LEU A 49 -4.59 -9.52 -1.44
CA LEU A 49 -4.07 -8.83 -0.28
C LEU A 49 -4.95 -7.64 0.10
N GLY A 50 -5.34 -6.82 -0.86
CA GLY A 50 -6.18 -5.64 -0.63
C GLY A 50 -7.51 -6.00 0.02
N GLU A 51 -8.17 -7.05 -0.45
CA GLU A 51 -9.42 -7.56 0.15
C GLU A 51 -9.21 -8.05 1.59
N SER A 52 -8.08 -8.67 1.88
CA SER A 52 -7.73 -9.09 3.24
C SER A 52 -7.59 -7.91 4.20
N VAL A 53 -6.96 -6.82 3.75
CA VAL A 53 -6.83 -5.58 4.51
C VAL A 53 -8.19 -4.88 4.66
N ALA A 54 -8.94 -4.74 3.57
CA ALA A 54 -10.24 -4.08 3.56
C ALA A 54 -11.26 -4.78 4.47
N ASN A 55 -11.22 -6.12 4.52
CA ASN A 55 -12.07 -6.94 5.38
C ASN A 55 -11.54 -7.11 6.81
N LYS A 56 -10.46 -6.40 7.15
CA LYS A 56 -9.84 -6.43 8.49
C LYS A 56 -9.42 -7.82 8.97
N LYS A 57 -9.08 -8.71 8.05
CA LYS A 57 -8.45 -10.00 8.38
C LYS A 57 -7.02 -9.81 8.86
N VAL A 58 -6.37 -8.74 8.42
CA VAL A 58 -5.05 -8.29 8.81
C VAL A 58 -5.07 -6.80 9.12
N ASP A 59 -4.08 -6.33 9.88
CA ASP A 59 -3.96 -4.92 10.24
C ASP A 59 -3.38 -4.09 9.10
N PHE A 60 -2.38 -4.62 8.39
CA PHE A 60 -1.68 -3.96 7.30
C PHE A 60 -1.29 -4.94 6.19
N GLY A 61 -1.02 -4.39 5.01
CA GLY A 61 -0.47 -5.13 3.89
C GLY A 61 0.86 -4.57 3.39
N ILE A 62 1.70 -5.46 2.83
CA ILE A 62 2.88 -5.10 2.06
C ILE A 62 2.78 -5.77 0.70
N VAL A 63 2.93 -5.00 -0.37
CA VAL A 63 2.99 -5.52 -1.74
C VAL A 63 4.31 -5.14 -2.41
N VAL A 64 4.89 -6.06 -3.17
CA VAL A 64 6.19 -5.87 -3.81
C VAL A 64 6.12 -6.30 -5.27
N CYS A 65 6.55 -5.45 -6.19
CA CYS A 65 6.80 -5.84 -7.58
C CYS A 65 8.12 -5.21 -8.06
N GLY A 66 8.44 -5.31 -9.33
CA GLY A 66 9.70 -4.79 -9.87
C GLY A 66 9.94 -3.30 -9.60
N THR A 67 8.88 -2.48 -9.60
CA THR A 67 8.95 -1.04 -9.32
C THR A 67 8.11 -0.60 -8.13
N GLY A 68 7.18 -1.41 -7.70
CA GLY A 68 6.14 -1.04 -6.73
C GLY A 68 4.99 -0.23 -7.33
N ILE A 69 5.11 0.25 -8.58
CA ILE A 69 4.13 1.14 -9.21
C ILE A 69 2.86 0.37 -9.61
N GLY A 70 3.00 -0.63 -10.47
CA GLY A 70 1.84 -1.38 -10.99
C GLY A 70 1.03 -2.04 -9.90
N ILE A 71 1.70 -2.69 -8.95
CA ILE A 71 1.03 -3.37 -7.85
C ILE A 71 0.33 -2.38 -6.90
N SER A 72 0.85 -1.16 -6.74
CA SER A 72 0.18 -0.10 -5.96
C SER A 72 -1.09 0.40 -6.64
N ILE A 73 -1.05 0.57 -7.97
CA ILE A 73 -2.23 0.96 -8.76
C ILE A 73 -3.33 -0.08 -8.60
N ALA A 74 -3.01 -1.36 -8.79
CA ALA A 74 -3.97 -2.45 -8.64
C ALA A 74 -4.55 -2.52 -7.21
N CYS A 75 -3.70 -2.42 -6.19
CA CYS A 75 -4.12 -2.48 -4.80
C CYS A 75 -5.11 -1.36 -4.44
N ASN A 76 -4.91 -0.16 -4.97
CA ASN A 76 -5.80 0.99 -4.76
C ASN A 76 -7.15 0.87 -5.48
N LYS A 77 -7.36 -0.12 -6.34
CA LYS A 77 -8.68 -0.41 -6.91
C LYS A 77 -9.60 -1.16 -5.94
N VAL A 78 -9.04 -1.71 -4.89
CA VAL A 78 -9.82 -2.38 -3.84
C VAL A 78 -10.38 -1.33 -2.88
N LYS A 79 -11.69 -1.29 -2.75
CA LYS A 79 -12.38 -0.38 -1.84
C LYS A 79 -11.90 -0.58 -0.40
N GLY A 80 -11.56 0.51 0.28
CA GLY A 80 -11.04 0.48 1.64
C GLY A 80 -9.52 0.37 1.74
N VAL A 81 -8.81 0.20 0.62
CA VAL A 81 -7.35 0.19 0.56
C VAL A 81 -6.82 1.60 0.27
N ARG A 82 -5.87 2.02 1.08
CA ARG A 82 -5.02 3.18 0.82
C ARG A 82 -3.57 2.69 0.75
N CYS A 83 -3.17 2.35 -0.46
CA CYS A 83 -1.84 1.83 -0.76
C CYS A 83 -0.91 2.97 -1.17
N ALA A 84 0.20 3.07 -0.49
CA ALA A 84 1.25 4.04 -0.81
C ALA A 84 2.49 3.35 -1.37
N LYS A 85 2.89 3.73 -2.57
CA LYS A 85 4.21 3.38 -3.12
C LYS A 85 5.24 4.32 -2.49
N VAL A 86 6.22 3.76 -1.79
CA VAL A 86 7.16 4.48 -0.94
C VAL A 86 8.60 4.12 -1.32
N ASP A 87 9.44 5.13 -1.49
CA ASP A 87 10.84 4.95 -1.88
C ASP A 87 11.85 5.33 -0.79
N ASN A 88 11.40 5.95 0.30
CA ASN A 88 12.26 6.38 1.39
C ASN A 88 11.50 6.46 2.72
N ILE A 89 12.26 6.60 3.81
CA ILE A 89 11.68 6.64 5.17
C ILE A 89 10.79 7.86 5.40
N LYS A 90 11.06 8.99 4.74
CA LYS A 90 10.23 10.19 4.90
C LYS A 90 8.83 10.01 4.31
N GLU A 91 8.75 9.39 3.14
CA GLU A 91 7.46 9.05 2.53
C GLU A 91 6.70 8.02 3.36
N ALA A 92 7.40 7.03 3.94
CA ALA A 92 6.80 6.04 4.83
C ALA A 92 6.19 6.69 6.07
N GLU A 93 6.88 7.64 6.67
CA GLU A 93 6.38 8.42 7.80
C GLU A 93 5.14 9.25 7.41
N LEU A 94 5.26 10.02 6.33
CA LEU A 94 4.20 10.95 5.89
C LEU A 94 2.92 10.21 5.48
N THR A 95 3.02 9.11 4.75
CA THR A 95 1.83 8.39 4.34
C THR A 95 1.07 7.76 5.51
N ARG A 96 1.76 7.41 6.59
CA ARG A 96 1.10 7.00 7.83
C ARG A 96 0.48 8.20 8.55
N LYS A 97 1.24 9.27 8.76
CA LYS A 97 0.80 10.47 9.49
C LYS A 97 -0.39 11.15 8.84
N ASP A 98 -0.36 11.29 7.51
CA ASP A 98 -1.29 12.14 6.77
C ASP A 98 -2.41 11.36 6.10
N ASN A 99 -2.12 10.13 5.61
CA ASN A 99 -3.04 9.35 4.79
C ASN A 99 -3.62 8.13 5.49
N ASP A 100 -3.10 7.80 6.66
CA ASP A 100 -3.41 6.53 7.33
C ASP A 100 -3.37 5.34 6.36
N ALA A 101 -2.30 5.29 5.54
CA ALA A 101 -2.12 4.24 4.55
C ALA A 101 -2.10 2.87 5.23
N ASN A 102 -2.86 1.92 4.70
CA ASN A 102 -2.99 0.58 5.25
C ASN A 102 -2.27 -0.49 4.42
N VAL A 103 -1.75 -0.12 3.26
CA VAL A 103 -0.90 -0.98 2.43
C VAL A 103 0.33 -0.19 1.99
N LEU A 104 1.48 -0.83 2.11
CA LEU A 104 2.78 -0.32 1.68
C LEU A 104 3.19 -1.05 0.40
N ALA A 105 3.45 -0.31 -0.69
CA ALA A 105 3.98 -0.86 -1.93
C ALA A 105 5.47 -0.53 -2.07
N LEU A 106 6.27 -1.55 -2.38
CA LEU A 106 7.71 -1.47 -2.41
C LEU A 106 8.30 -1.88 -3.75
N ASN A 107 9.41 -1.23 -4.09
CA ASN A 107 10.25 -1.59 -5.22
C ASN A 107 11.17 -2.75 -4.83
N GLY A 108 10.99 -3.92 -5.46
CA GLY A 108 11.79 -5.12 -5.21
C GLY A 108 13.25 -5.01 -5.68
N SER A 109 13.59 -3.98 -6.45
CA SER A 109 14.98 -3.70 -6.88
C SER A 109 15.76 -2.84 -5.89
N MET A 110 15.09 -2.33 -4.86
CA MET A 110 15.72 -1.53 -3.81
C MET A 110 16.59 -2.41 -2.91
N PRO A 111 17.75 -1.92 -2.42
CA PRO A 111 18.57 -2.64 -1.45
C PRO A 111 17.76 -3.03 -0.21
N LEU A 112 17.92 -4.26 0.24
CA LEU A 112 17.11 -4.84 1.32
C LEU A 112 17.17 -4.02 2.62
N TYR A 113 18.33 -3.45 2.98
CA TYR A 113 18.44 -2.63 4.19
C TYR A 113 17.52 -1.40 4.14
N ARG A 114 17.39 -0.76 2.96
CA ARG A 114 16.48 0.38 2.77
C ARG A 114 15.02 -0.04 2.86
N VAL A 115 14.69 -1.19 2.30
CA VAL A 115 13.34 -1.76 2.39
C VAL A 115 12.98 -2.01 3.85
N LYS A 116 13.87 -2.58 4.64
CA LYS A 116 13.66 -2.82 6.08
C LYS A 116 13.46 -1.52 6.86
N ASP A 117 14.27 -0.50 6.59
CA ASP A 117 14.13 0.81 7.23
C ASP A 117 12.76 1.47 6.92
N ILE A 118 12.32 1.38 5.67
CA ILE A 118 11.00 1.86 5.23
C ILE A 118 9.88 1.13 5.98
N VAL A 119 9.96 -0.19 6.02
CA VAL A 119 8.96 -1.04 6.71
C VAL A 119 8.89 -0.71 8.20
N ASP A 120 10.02 -0.54 8.85
CA ASP A 120 10.08 -0.19 10.27
C ASP A 120 9.44 1.17 10.55
N VAL A 121 9.77 2.18 9.76
CA VAL A 121 9.17 3.52 9.90
C VAL A 121 7.66 3.47 9.65
N PHE A 122 7.22 2.73 8.64
CA PHE A 122 5.80 2.59 8.34
C PHE A 122 5.02 1.97 9.51
N PHE A 123 5.48 0.87 10.08
CA PHE A 123 4.78 0.21 11.18
C PHE A 123 4.90 0.90 12.53
N ASN A 124 5.94 1.70 12.74
CA ASN A 124 6.16 2.45 13.99
C ASN A 124 5.58 3.87 13.95
N THR A 125 4.92 4.27 12.87
CA THR A 125 4.31 5.59 12.72
C THR A 125 2.79 5.50 12.82
N ASN A 126 2.21 6.23 13.76
CA ASN A 126 0.78 6.32 13.94
C ASN A 126 0.17 7.43 13.08
N PHE A 127 -1.10 7.27 12.75
CA PHE A 127 -1.89 8.34 12.14
C PHE A 127 -2.05 9.51 13.13
N THR A 128 -1.89 10.74 12.64
CA THR A 128 -1.89 11.93 13.49
C THR A 128 -3.26 12.38 13.96
N ASN A 129 -4.34 11.89 13.34
CA ASN A 129 -5.74 12.27 13.64
C ASN A 129 -6.01 13.78 13.55
N VAL A 130 -5.25 14.51 12.74
CA VAL A 130 -5.50 15.93 12.48
C VAL A 130 -6.75 16.08 11.60
N ASP A 131 -7.64 17.01 11.94
CA ASP A 131 -8.95 17.15 11.31
C ASP A 131 -8.89 17.27 9.78
N ARG A 132 -7.95 18.03 9.23
CA ARG A 132 -7.79 18.16 7.78
C ARG A 132 -7.45 16.83 7.10
N TYR A 133 -6.69 15.95 7.74
CA TYR A 133 -6.35 14.62 7.20
C TYR A 133 -7.52 13.65 7.32
N ILE A 134 -8.22 13.65 8.46
CA ILE A 134 -9.44 12.89 8.66
C ILE A 134 -10.46 13.25 7.57
N ASN A 135 -10.66 14.53 7.32
CA ASN A 135 -11.60 15.03 6.32
C ASN A 135 -11.24 14.54 4.91
N ARG A 136 -9.97 14.59 4.53
CA ARG A 136 -9.50 14.12 3.22
C ARG A 136 -9.68 12.62 3.04
N ILE A 137 -9.38 11.83 4.06
CA ILE A 137 -9.59 10.38 4.06
C ILE A 137 -11.09 10.06 3.96
N ASN A 138 -11.94 10.78 4.68
CA ASN A 138 -13.39 10.60 4.62
C ASN A 138 -13.95 10.92 3.23
N GLN A 139 -13.43 11.93 2.53
CA GLN A 139 -13.80 12.21 1.15
C GLN A 139 -13.47 11.05 0.21
N ILE A 140 -12.30 10.41 0.38
CA ILE A 140 -11.94 9.20 -0.38
C ILE A 140 -12.92 8.07 -0.09
N LYS A 141 -13.22 7.81 1.17
CA LYS A 141 -14.17 6.78 1.59
C LYS A 141 -15.58 7.04 1.06
N GLU A 142 -16.02 8.28 1.10
CA GLU A 142 -17.34 8.68 0.56
C GLU A 142 -17.43 8.44 -0.94
N TYR A 143 -16.39 8.81 -1.69
CA TYR A 143 -16.33 8.57 -3.13
C TYR A 143 -16.38 7.07 -3.46
N GLU A 144 -15.61 6.24 -2.75
CA GLU A 144 -15.63 4.78 -2.91
C GLU A 144 -17.00 4.18 -2.64
N ASN A 145 -17.73 4.70 -1.63
CA ASN A 145 -19.01 4.14 -1.18
C ASN A 145 -20.17 4.51 -2.08
N ASN A 146 -20.13 5.68 -2.71
CA ASN A 146 -21.33 6.22 -3.39
C ASN A 146 -21.49 5.74 -4.83
N ASN A 147 -20.51 5.07 -5.43
CA ASN A 147 -20.51 4.62 -6.84
C ASN A 147 -21.04 5.68 -7.85
N VAL A 148 -21.06 6.95 -7.43
CA VAL A 148 -21.57 8.08 -8.21
C VAL A 148 -20.38 8.96 -8.56
N THR A 149 -20.13 9.12 -9.84
CA THR A 149 -19.20 10.13 -10.35
C THR A 149 -19.76 11.49 -9.95
N LYS A 150 -19.23 12.12 -8.92
CA LYS A 150 -19.52 13.53 -8.65
C LYS A 150 -19.10 14.31 -9.89
N LYS A 151 -20.05 15.02 -10.51
CA LYS A 151 -19.70 15.97 -11.55
C LYS A 151 -18.98 17.13 -10.88
N PHE A 152 -17.69 17.25 -11.16
CA PHE A 152 -16.93 18.45 -10.78
C PHE A 152 -17.20 19.50 -11.85
N GLU A 153 -17.49 20.72 -11.44
CA GLU A 153 -17.64 21.84 -12.36
C GLU A 153 -16.29 22.17 -12.97
N GLU A 154 -16.20 22.10 -14.28
CA GLU A 154 -15.04 22.56 -15.04
C GLU A 154 -15.07 24.09 -15.10
N LYS A 155 -13.99 24.74 -14.69
CA LYS A 155 -13.79 26.16 -14.98
C LYS A 155 -13.04 26.29 -16.29
N GLU A 156 -13.70 26.83 -17.29
CA GLU A 156 -13.02 27.23 -18.52
C GLU A 156 -11.91 28.23 -18.20
N VAL A 157 -10.69 27.89 -18.53
CA VAL A 157 -9.59 28.86 -18.52
C VAL A 157 -9.77 29.72 -19.76
N ARG A 158 -10.32 30.94 -19.59
CA ARG A 158 -10.31 31.92 -20.67
C ARG A 158 -8.87 32.38 -20.87
N ASN A 159 -8.33 32.03 -22.02
CA ASN A 159 -7.12 32.68 -22.53
C ASN A 159 -7.55 34.07 -23.01
N ASP A 160 -7.53 35.05 -22.12
CA ASP A 160 -7.56 36.44 -22.52
C ASP A 160 -6.18 36.74 -23.12
N ALA A 161 -6.10 36.61 -24.44
CA ALA A 161 -4.95 37.05 -25.21
C ALA A 161 -5.01 38.57 -25.42
#